data_682cba358c8aa98d8bfde42f6e3b096a
#
_entry.id   682cba358c8aa98d8bfde42f6e3b096a
#
_cell.length_a   1.000
_cell.length_b   1.000
_cell.length_c   1.000
_cell.angle_alpha   90.00
_cell.angle_beta   90.00
_cell.angle_gamma   90.00
#
_symmetry.space_group_name_H-M   'P 1'
#
loop_
_entity.id
_entity.type
_entity.pdbx_description
1 polymer ?
#
loop_
_entity_poly.entity_id
_entity_poly.type
_entity_poly.pdbx_seq_one_letter_code
_entity_poly.pdbx_strand_id
1 'polypeptide(L)'
;MPSETPHVASSALPPYHVATLYERPDLLNLHQETGGSAWPEFMLHDPVAVANWGKMMSYFAGDQLSLLVGDKIAAVVNMVPLKVDADFGKLPDTGVDWGVEKSVSDHEAGIRPNALMGLQIVVAKEFRGKKFSGIATREVIAHARRHKLEFVVLPVRPNEKHLYPLIPMADYIHWKNPQGLPFDSWLRVHKRLGGDMISICHKSMIIPGTVGEWGDWTGQSFPGSGRYIVPFALNPIDIDLERDRGLYVEPNVWVVHHVTV
;
A
#
# COMPACT_ATOMS: atom_id res chain seq x y z
N MET A 1 38.81 -34.15 14.32
CA MET A 1 38.35 -33.05 13.47
C MET A 1 37.18 -32.42 14.20
N PRO A 2 37.28 -31.26 14.83
CA PRO A 2 36.16 -30.59 15.42
C PRO A 2 35.33 -29.93 14.30
N SER A 3 34.04 -30.20 14.28
CA SER A 3 33.06 -29.60 13.39
C SER A 3 32.85 -28.12 13.76
N GLU A 4 33.27 -27.23 12.91
CA GLU A 4 32.90 -25.82 13.02
C GLU A 4 31.39 -25.66 12.78
N THR A 5 30.67 -25.31 13.84
CA THR A 5 29.27 -24.85 13.78
C THR A 5 29.29 -23.47 13.09
N PRO A 6 28.51 -23.25 12.03
CA PRO A 6 28.44 -21.91 11.42
C PRO A 6 27.82 -20.95 12.42
N HIS A 7 28.58 -19.94 12.83
CA HIS A 7 28.08 -18.78 13.54
C HIS A 7 27.02 -18.12 12.67
N VAL A 8 25.74 -18.29 13.04
CA VAL A 8 24.66 -17.44 12.56
C VAL A 8 24.91 -16.04 13.12
N ALA A 9 25.48 -15.17 12.31
CA ALA A 9 25.62 -13.78 12.65
C ALA A 9 24.23 -13.24 13.00
N SER A 10 24.05 -12.83 14.26
CA SER A 10 22.90 -12.06 14.70
C SER A 10 22.87 -10.78 13.86
N SER A 11 22.02 -10.75 12.81
CA SER A 11 21.85 -9.56 11.99
C SER A 11 21.08 -8.51 12.80
N ALA A 12 21.80 -7.79 13.67
CA ALA A 12 21.27 -6.57 14.23
C ALA A 12 20.83 -5.67 13.07
N LEU A 13 19.62 -5.13 13.18
CA LEU A 13 19.12 -4.17 12.19
C LEU A 13 20.12 -3.01 12.09
N PRO A 14 20.46 -2.54 10.89
CA PRO A 14 21.30 -1.35 10.77
C PRO A 14 20.58 -0.16 11.43
N PRO A 15 21.32 0.74 12.08
CA PRO A 15 20.74 1.94 12.63
C PRO A 15 20.05 2.73 11.50
N TYR A 16 18.84 3.20 11.76
CA TYR A 16 18.06 4.00 10.82
C TYR A 16 17.53 5.25 11.50
N HIS A 17 17.19 6.24 10.71
CA HIS A 17 16.41 7.39 11.14
C HIS A 17 15.24 7.63 10.21
N VAL A 18 14.22 8.32 10.71
CA VAL A 18 13.02 8.67 9.97
C VAL A 18 13.03 10.16 9.73
N ALA A 19 12.76 10.57 8.50
CA ALA A 19 12.55 11.95 8.13
C ALA A 19 11.23 12.09 7.34
N THR A 20 10.53 13.20 7.56
CA THR A 20 9.39 13.59 6.74
C THR A 20 9.87 14.36 5.51
N LEU A 21 9.04 14.43 4.46
CA LEU A 21 9.35 15.30 3.32
C LEU A 21 9.23 16.80 3.68
N TYR A 22 8.51 17.12 4.76
CA TYR A 22 8.49 18.50 5.30
C TYR A 22 9.86 18.88 5.89
N GLU A 23 10.51 17.99 6.63
CA GLU A 23 11.85 18.19 7.21
C GLU A 23 12.97 18.07 6.17
N ARG A 24 12.79 17.20 5.18
CA ARG A 24 13.80 16.88 4.15
C ARG A 24 13.18 16.95 2.75
N PRO A 25 12.81 18.15 2.26
CA PRO A 25 12.21 18.32 0.93
C PRO A 25 13.17 17.92 -0.21
N ASP A 26 14.46 17.91 0.05
CA ASP A 26 15.49 17.40 -0.87
C ASP A 26 15.35 15.92 -1.21
N LEU A 27 14.67 15.13 -0.37
CA LEU A 27 14.42 13.70 -0.62
C LEU A 27 13.24 13.44 -1.57
N LEU A 28 12.46 14.44 -1.97
CA LEU A 28 11.22 14.24 -2.73
C LEU A 28 11.40 13.34 -3.96
N ASN A 29 12.38 13.63 -4.81
CA ASN A 29 12.58 12.87 -6.04
C ASN A 29 12.96 11.41 -5.74
N LEU A 30 13.90 11.18 -4.79
CA LEU A 30 14.33 9.84 -4.41
C LEU A 30 13.21 9.06 -3.69
N HIS A 31 12.39 9.75 -2.91
CA HIS A 31 11.20 9.17 -2.26
C HIS A 31 10.19 8.70 -3.31
N GLN A 32 9.86 9.53 -4.31
CA GLN A 32 8.92 9.21 -5.37
C GLN A 32 9.45 8.07 -6.26
N GLU A 33 10.73 8.11 -6.65
CA GLU A 33 11.37 7.05 -7.41
C GLU A 33 11.32 5.71 -6.65
N THR A 34 11.67 5.71 -5.37
CA THR A 34 11.61 4.51 -4.53
C THR A 34 10.17 4.00 -4.41
N GLY A 35 9.20 4.88 -4.18
CA GLY A 35 7.78 4.54 -4.06
C GLY A 35 7.21 3.95 -5.35
N GLY A 36 7.50 4.57 -6.49
CA GLY A 36 7.02 4.12 -7.80
C GLY A 36 7.63 2.79 -8.26
N SER A 37 8.86 2.48 -7.83
CA SER A 37 9.60 1.29 -8.26
C SER A 37 8.95 -0.06 -7.92
N ALA A 38 7.96 -0.07 -7.04
CA ALA A 38 7.28 -1.29 -6.59
C ALA A 38 6.00 -1.61 -7.37
N TRP A 39 5.51 -0.66 -8.15
CA TRP A 39 4.22 -0.76 -8.83
C TRP A 39 4.39 -1.21 -10.28
N PRO A 40 3.52 -2.11 -10.76
CA PRO A 40 3.41 -2.35 -12.19
C PRO A 40 2.85 -1.11 -12.89
N GLU A 41 3.26 -0.88 -14.15
CA GLU A 41 2.94 0.34 -14.91
C GLU A 41 1.45 0.69 -14.87
N PHE A 42 0.56 -0.27 -15.09
CA PHE A 42 -0.88 -0.03 -15.11
C PHE A 42 -1.43 0.58 -13.80
N MET A 43 -0.81 0.29 -12.64
CA MET A 43 -1.24 0.87 -11.36
C MET A 43 -0.94 2.36 -11.24
N LEU A 44 -0.01 2.88 -12.05
CA LEU A 44 0.34 4.32 -12.06
C LEU A 44 -0.69 5.16 -12.84
N HIS A 45 -1.64 4.50 -13.51
CA HIS A 45 -2.69 5.14 -14.31
C HIS A 45 -4.05 5.18 -13.61
N ASP A 46 -4.08 4.97 -12.30
CA ASP A 46 -5.31 5.18 -11.53
C ASP A 46 -5.75 6.65 -11.59
N PRO A 47 -6.96 6.96 -12.09
CA PRO A 47 -7.36 8.35 -12.32
C PRO A 47 -7.46 9.20 -11.06
N VAL A 48 -7.86 8.60 -9.93
CA VAL A 48 -7.99 9.30 -8.65
C VAL A 48 -6.61 9.63 -8.08
N ALA A 49 -5.70 8.66 -8.11
CA ALA A 49 -4.32 8.90 -7.68
C ALA A 49 -3.65 9.96 -8.56
N VAL A 50 -3.73 9.84 -9.90
CA VAL A 50 -3.15 10.82 -10.83
C VAL A 50 -3.66 12.23 -10.58
N ALA A 51 -4.97 12.40 -10.37
CA ALA A 51 -5.58 13.71 -10.14
C ALA A 51 -5.18 14.36 -8.79
N ASN A 52 -4.87 13.55 -7.78
CA ASN A 52 -4.68 14.04 -6.41
C ASN A 52 -3.26 13.92 -5.87
N TRP A 53 -2.37 13.15 -6.50
CA TRP A 53 -1.04 12.85 -5.96
C TRP A 53 -0.22 14.12 -5.65
N GLY A 54 -0.23 15.09 -6.56
CA GLY A 54 0.46 16.37 -6.35
C GLY A 54 -0.07 17.14 -5.14
N LYS A 55 -1.39 17.17 -4.96
CA LYS A 55 -2.03 17.79 -3.79
C LYS A 55 -1.64 17.07 -2.50
N MET A 56 -1.69 15.74 -2.49
CA MET A 56 -1.31 14.94 -1.32
C MET A 56 0.13 15.19 -0.91
N MET A 57 1.08 15.20 -1.85
CA MET A 57 2.49 15.45 -1.57
C MET A 57 2.72 16.85 -1.04
N SER A 58 1.93 17.83 -1.49
CA SER A 58 2.01 19.23 -1.02
C SER A 58 1.35 19.44 0.34
N TYR A 59 0.10 18.98 0.49
CA TYR A 59 -0.68 19.19 1.71
C TYR A 59 -0.15 18.41 2.91
N PHE A 60 0.33 17.20 2.66
CA PHE A 60 0.69 16.22 3.68
C PHE A 60 2.18 15.84 3.65
N ALA A 61 3.06 16.79 3.28
CA ALA A 61 4.51 16.54 3.26
C ALA A 61 5.06 16.08 4.62
N GLY A 62 4.43 16.50 5.73
CA GLY A 62 4.73 16.06 7.09
C GLY A 62 4.33 14.60 7.38
N ASP A 63 3.46 14.01 6.56
CA ASP A 63 2.98 12.63 6.70
C ASP A 63 3.62 11.68 5.68
N GLN A 64 4.58 12.16 4.86
CA GLN A 64 5.36 11.33 3.95
C GLN A 64 6.69 10.98 4.60
N LEU A 65 6.91 9.70 4.95
CA LEU A 65 8.10 9.29 5.68
C LEU A 65 9.13 8.62 4.78
N SER A 66 10.38 8.98 4.96
CA SER A 66 11.55 8.26 4.44
C SER A 66 12.33 7.64 5.62
N LEU A 67 12.51 6.33 5.60
CA LEU A 67 13.37 5.61 6.52
C LEU A 67 14.76 5.53 5.89
N LEU A 68 15.77 6.11 6.54
CA LEU A 68 17.12 6.20 6.01
C LEU A 68 18.10 5.34 6.80
N VAL A 69 19.00 4.67 6.09
CA VAL A 69 20.17 3.97 6.63
C VAL A 69 21.40 4.65 6.04
N GLY A 70 22.08 5.46 6.84
CA GLY A 70 23.03 6.44 6.32
C GLY A 70 22.32 7.42 5.39
N ASP A 71 22.84 7.59 4.18
CA ASP A 71 22.28 8.49 3.17
C ASP A 71 21.30 7.80 2.19
N LYS A 72 20.99 6.50 2.42
CA LYS A 72 20.14 5.72 1.52
C LYS A 72 18.74 5.57 2.08
N ILE A 73 17.73 5.72 1.22
CA ILE A 73 16.36 5.38 1.57
C ILE A 73 16.22 3.84 1.65
N ALA A 74 15.89 3.35 2.84
CA ALA A 74 15.59 1.94 3.08
C ALA A 74 14.12 1.61 2.83
N ALA A 75 13.23 2.54 3.16
CA ALA A 75 11.81 2.44 2.88
C ALA A 75 11.17 3.83 2.78
N VAL A 76 10.11 3.91 2.00
CA VAL A 76 9.23 5.08 1.94
C VAL A 76 7.83 4.69 2.39
N VAL A 77 7.13 5.66 2.97
CA VAL A 77 5.74 5.53 3.41
C VAL A 77 4.97 6.74 2.94
N ASN A 78 3.88 6.53 2.22
CA ASN A 78 2.94 7.57 1.87
C ASN A 78 1.64 7.38 2.67
N MET A 79 1.22 8.46 3.31
CA MET A 79 0.06 8.47 4.20
C MET A 79 -0.71 9.78 4.03
N VAL A 80 -1.98 9.73 4.41
CA VAL A 80 -2.84 10.91 4.42
C VAL A 80 -3.69 10.95 5.69
N PRO A 81 -3.79 12.10 6.37
CA PRO A 81 -4.70 12.29 7.48
C PRO A 81 -6.13 12.50 6.97
N LEU A 82 -7.13 11.90 7.63
CA LEU A 82 -8.53 12.07 7.28
C LEU A 82 -9.44 11.83 8.50
N LYS A 83 -10.71 12.18 8.35
CA LYS A 83 -11.73 11.87 9.35
C LYS A 83 -12.45 10.58 8.99
N VAL A 84 -12.45 9.60 9.90
CA VAL A 84 -13.20 8.35 9.78
C VAL A 84 -14.27 8.23 10.86
N ASP A 85 -15.34 7.47 10.56
CA ASP A 85 -16.27 6.99 11.58
C ASP A 85 -15.60 5.85 12.37
N ALA A 86 -15.85 5.77 13.66
CA ALA A 86 -15.36 4.67 14.50
C ALA A 86 -16.10 3.33 14.24
N ASP A 87 -17.21 3.36 13.51
CA ASP A 87 -17.84 2.15 12.96
C ASP A 87 -17.13 1.72 11.68
N PHE A 88 -16.06 0.98 11.84
CA PHE A 88 -15.23 0.53 10.71
C PHE A 88 -15.94 -0.45 9.76
N GLY A 89 -17.08 -1.02 10.16
CA GLY A 89 -17.95 -1.79 9.26
C GLY A 89 -18.52 -0.96 8.12
N LYS A 90 -18.47 0.37 8.22
CA LYS A 90 -18.91 1.33 7.20
C LYS A 90 -17.78 1.85 6.31
N LEU A 91 -16.54 1.37 6.48
CA LEU A 91 -15.46 1.74 5.56
C LEU A 91 -15.84 1.37 4.13
N PRO A 92 -15.67 2.30 3.17
CA PRO A 92 -16.24 2.12 1.84
C PRO A 92 -15.50 1.09 1.00
N ASP A 93 -16.23 0.55 0.03
CA ASP A 93 -15.72 -0.45 -0.92
C ASP A 93 -14.65 0.12 -1.88
N THR A 94 -14.58 1.46 -1.99
CA THR A 94 -13.65 2.19 -2.85
C THR A 94 -12.30 2.53 -2.20
N GLY A 95 -11.98 1.93 -1.10
CA GLY A 95 -10.65 1.81 -0.48
C GLY A 95 -9.68 2.98 -0.67
N VAL A 96 -8.67 2.78 -1.53
CA VAL A 96 -7.62 3.78 -1.80
C VAL A 96 -8.21 5.05 -2.41
N ASP A 97 -9.06 4.91 -3.44
CA ASP A 97 -9.64 6.05 -4.16
C ASP A 97 -10.41 6.95 -3.20
N TRP A 98 -11.29 6.35 -2.39
CA TRP A 98 -12.03 7.09 -1.37
C TRP A 98 -11.12 7.83 -0.40
N GLY A 99 -10.07 7.16 0.10
CA GLY A 99 -9.20 7.76 1.10
C GLY A 99 -8.39 8.94 0.56
N VAL A 100 -7.95 8.82 -0.70
CA VAL A 100 -7.25 9.89 -1.41
C VAL A 100 -8.16 11.10 -1.61
N GLU A 101 -9.35 10.91 -2.18
CA GLU A 101 -10.33 12.00 -2.40
C GLU A 101 -10.77 12.63 -1.07
N LYS A 102 -11.10 11.78 -0.09
CA LYS A 102 -11.56 12.24 1.22
C LYS A 102 -10.49 13.05 1.96
N SER A 103 -9.23 12.62 1.95
CA SER A 103 -8.16 13.33 2.64
C SER A 103 -7.97 14.75 2.07
N VAL A 104 -7.99 14.88 0.75
CA VAL A 104 -7.90 16.18 0.06
C VAL A 104 -9.12 17.05 0.40
N SER A 105 -10.33 16.48 0.30
CA SER A 105 -11.57 17.18 0.62
C SER A 105 -11.64 17.60 2.09
N ASP A 106 -11.26 16.73 3.03
CA ASP A 106 -11.24 17.04 4.46
C ASP A 106 -10.25 18.19 4.75
N HIS A 107 -9.07 18.17 4.12
CA HIS A 107 -8.07 19.23 4.27
C HIS A 107 -8.59 20.58 3.74
N GLU A 108 -9.13 20.59 2.53
CA GLU A 108 -9.67 21.79 1.89
C GLU A 108 -10.87 22.36 2.67
N ALA A 109 -11.65 21.49 3.33
CA ALA A 109 -12.78 21.88 4.20
C ALA A 109 -12.37 22.21 5.65
N GLY A 110 -11.10 22.08 6.02
CA GLY A 110 -10.62 22.32 7.39
C GLY A 110 -11.13 21.30 8.42
N ILE A 111 -11.51 20.10 7.98
CA ILE A 111 -12.00 19.03 8.86
C ILE A 111 -10.83 18.44 9.62
N ARG A 112 -10.94 18.41 10.96
CA ARG A 112 -9.89 17.84 11.82
C ARG A 112 -9.84 16.32 11.66
N PRO A 113 -8.71 15.73 11.27
CA PRO A 113 -8.55 14.30 11.15
C PRO A 113 -8.56 13.60 12.52
N ASN A 114 -8.97 12.34 12.55
CA ASN A 114 -8.81 11.44 13.70
C ASN A 114 -8.08 10.15 13.32
N ALA A 115 -7.78 9.97 12.03
CA ALA A 115 -7.08 8.81 11.54
C ALA A 115 -5.97 9.19 10.56
N LEU A 116 -4.99 8.30 10.45
CA LEU A 116 -3.98 8.31 9.42
C LEU A 116 -4.24 7.13 8.49
N MET A 117 -4.39 7.38 7.20
CA MET A 117 -4.53 6.31 6.23
C MET A 117 -3.21 6.05 5.53
N GLY A 118 -2.72 4.82 5.65
CA GLY A 118 -1.54 4.37 4.90
C GLY A 118 -1.94 3.99 3.48
N LEU A 119 -1.26 4.57 2.50
CA LEU A 119 -1.47 4.31 1.07
C LEU A 119 -0.46 3.31 0.52
N GLN A 120 0.81 3.48 0.87
CA GLN A 120 1.85 2.53 0.51
C GLN A 120 3.00 2.51 1.51
N ILE A 121 3.64 1.35 1.62
CA ILE A 121 4.96 1.16 2.24
C ILE A 121 5.81 0.40 1.23
N VAL A 122 6.85 1.05 0.73
CA VAL A 122 7.78 0.43 -0.22
C VAL A 122 9.16 0.32 0.39
N VAL A 123 9.67 -0.92 0.45
CA VAL A 123 11.04 -1.20 0.90
C VAL A 123 11.94 -1.27 -0.33
N ALA A 124 12.99 -0.45 -0.35
CA ALA A 124 13.98 -0.42 -1.41
C ALA A 124 14.63 -1.81 -1.58
N LYS A 125 14.93 -2.18 -2.84
CA LYS A 125 15.35 -3.54 -3.22
C LYS A 125 16.49 -4.10 -2.36
N GLU A 126 17.48 -3.28 -2.06
CA GLU A 126 18.67 -3.67 -1.26
C GLU A 126 18.37 -3.91 0.23
N PHE A 127 17.21 -3.44 0.72
CA PHE A 127 16.76 -3.58 2.11
C PHE A 127 15.63 -4.60 2.29
N ARG A 128 15.17 -5.24 1.22
CA ARG A 128 14.18 -6.33 1.29
C ARG A 128 14.71 -7.50 2.11
N GLY A 129 13.84 -8.20 2.81
CA GLY A 129 14.22 -9.29 3.72
C GLY A 129 14.81 -8.85 5.06
N LYS A 130 15.12 -7.57 5.26
CA LYS A 130 15.71 -7.01 6.48
C LYS A 130 14.65 -6.41 7.45
N LYS A 131 13.41 -6.85 7.39
CA LYS A 131 12.30 -6.48 8.29
C LYS A 131 11.85 -5.01 8.22
N PHE A 132 12.29 -4.23 7.24
CA PHE A 132 11.93 -2.80 7.11
C PHE A 132 10.42 -2.57 6.91
N SER A 133 9.67 -3.50 6.32
CA SER A 133 8.20 -3.39 6.23
C SER A 133 7.54 -3.30 7.60
N GLY A 134 7.93 -4.18 8.53
CA GLY A 134 7.40 -4.15 9.90
C GLY A 134 7.91 -2.93 10.70
N ILE A 135 9.12 -2.43 10.42
CA ILE A 135 9.64 -1.20 11.00
C ILE A 135 8.81 -0.03 10.50
N ALA A 136 8.63 0.11 9.19
CA ALA A 136 7.85 1.19 8.59
C ALA A 136 6.41 1.20 9.12
N THR A 137 5.76 0.04 9.28
CA THR A 137 4.42 -0.02 9.88
C THR A 137 4.42 0.47 11.33
N ARG A 138 5.43 0.16 12.13
CA ARG A 138 5.56 0.70 13.50
C ARG A 138 5.77 2.21 13.50
N GLU A 139 6.54 2.74 12.55
CA GLU A 139 6.73 4.19 12.41
C GLU A 139 5.43 4.90 12.00
N VAL A 140 4.59 4.28 11.15
CA VAL A 140 3.24 4.78 10.85
C VAL A 140 2.40 4.91 12.12
N ILE A 141 2.36 3.85 12.94
CA ILE A 141 1.59 3.85 14.20
C ILE A 141 2.17 4.88 15.18
N ALA A 142 3.50 4.97 15.29
CA ALA A 142 4.17 5.95 16.14
C ALA A 142 3.92 7.39 15.66
N HIS A 143 3.89 7.61 14.34
CA HIS A 143 3.56 8.91 13.75
C HIS A 143 2.14 9.32 14.08
N ALA A 144 1.16 8.42 13.88
CA ALA A 144 -0.24 8.67 14.27
C ALA A 144 -0.35 9.03 15.77
N ARG A 145 0.37 8.33 16.65
CA ARG A 145 0.39 8.62 18.10
C ARG A 145 0.96 10.02 18.38
N ARG A 146 2.08 10.41 17.76
CA ARG A 146 2.66 11.75 17.93
C ARG A 146 1.68 12.86 17.54
N HIS A 147 0.87 12.62 16.51
CA HIS A 147 -0.16 13.55 16.02
C HIS A 147 -1.51 13.41 16.74
N LYS A 148 -1.59 12.57 17.78
CA LYS A 148 -2.81 12.34 18.60
C LYS A 148 -3.99 11.85 17.75
N LEU A 149 -3.71 11.06 16.73
CA LEU A 149 -4.71 10.38 15.93
C LEU A 149 -5.09 9.06 16.61
N GLU A 150 -6.37 8.72 16.55
CA GLU A 150 -6.95 7.57 17.24
C GLU A 150 -6.74 6.26 16.47
N PHE A 151 -6.60 6.36 15.15
CA PHE A 151 -6.60 5.19 14.27
C PHE A 151 -5.53 5.29 13.17
N VAL A 152 -5.03 4.13 12.77
CA VAL A 152 -4.38 3.95 11.47
C VAL A 152 -5.26 2.99 10.67
N VAL A 153 -5.75 3.44 9.51
CA VAL A 153 -6.59 2.66 8.60
C VAL A 153 -5.82 2.40 7.31
N LEU A 154 -5.91 1.20 6.78
CA LEU A 154 -5.14 0.83 5.59
C LEU A 154 -5.98 -0.07 4.67
N PRO A 155 -6.19 0.31 3.40
CA PRO A 155 -6.66 -0.60 2.37
C PRO A 155 -5.46 -1.44 1.88
N VAL A 156 -5.13 -2.48 2.63
CA VAL A 156 -3.94 -3.30 2.42
C VAL A 156 -4.05 -4.09 1.13
N ARG A 157 -3.07 -3.92 0.25
CA ARG A 157 -2.86 -4.74 -0.94
C ARG A 157 -2.06 -5.99 -0.57
N PRO A 158 -2.66 -7.20 -0.57
CA PRO A 158 -1.94 -8.40 -0.20
C PRO A 158 -0.78 -8.71 -1.16
N ASN A 159 0.38 -9.07 -0.62
CA ASN A 159 1.60 -9.23 -1.41
C ASN A 159 1.58 -10.42 -2.37
N GLU A 160 1.08 -11.58 -1.90
CA GLU A 160 1.12 -12.81 -2.69
C GLU A 160 -0.17 -13.07 -3.48
N LYS A 161 -1.20 -12.20 -3.34
CA LYS A 161 -2.50 -12.39 -4.02
C LYS A 161 -2.38 -12.43 -5.54
N HIS A 162 -1.44 -11.68 -6.12
CA HIS A 162 -1.19 -11.68 -7.56
C HIS A 162 -0.75 -13.05 -8.12
N LEU A 163 -0.26 -13.96 -7.27
CA LEU A 163 0.05 -15.34 -7.66
C LEU A 163 -1.22 -16.21 -7.79
N TYR A 164 -2.34 -15.71 -7.30
CA TYR A 164 -3.63 -16.40 -7.25
C TYR A 164 -4.76 -15.52 -7.78
N PRO A 165 -4.64 -14.95 -9.01
CA PRO A 165 -5.58 -13.93 -9.50
C PRO A 165 -6.99 -14.47 -9.73
N LEU A 166 -7.16 -15.77 -9.90
CA LEU A 166 -8.47 -16.43 -10.10
C LEU A 166 -9.18 -16.78 -8.78
N ILE A 167 -8.47 -16.70 -7.65
CA ILE A 167 -9.08 -16.97 -6.34
C ILE A 167 -9.73 -15.67 -5.83
N PRO A 168 -11.02 -15.67 -5.47
CA PRO A 168 -11.67 -14.51 -4.88
C PRO A 168 -10.92 -14.01 -3.64
N MET A 169 -10.88 -12.69 -3.44
CA MET A 169 -10.25 -12.11 -2.26
C MET A 169 -10.90 -12.63 -0.97
N ALA A 170 -12.21 -12.87 -0.99
CA ALA A 170 -12.97 -13.42 0.15
C ALA A 170 -12.45 -14.79 0.61
N ASP A 171 -12.01 -15.62 -0.33
CA ASP A 171 -11.44 -16.92 0.01
C ASP A 171 -9.97 -16.80 0.41
N TYR A 172 -9.22 -15.97 -0.32
CA TYR A 172 -7.79 -15.78 -0.12
C TYR A 172 -7.42 -15.27 1.29
N ILE A 173 -8.15 -14.31 1.83
CA ILE A 173 -7.87 -13.73 3.16
C ILE A 173 -8.02 -14.73 4.30
N HIS A 174 -8.73 -15.84 4.09
CA HIS A 174 -8.90 -16.90 5.08
C HIS A 174 -7.76 -17.92 5.07
N TRP A 175 -6.88 -17.89 4.07
CA TRP A 175 -5.75 -18.80 4.04
C TRP A 175 -4.78 -18.53 5.19
N LYS A 176 -4.29 -19.62 5.77
CA LYS A 176 -3.39 -19.58 6.93
C LYS A 176 -2.07 -20.28 6.61
N ASN A 177 -1.01 -19.79 7.22
CA ASN A 177 0.25 -20.50 7.27
C ASN A 177 0.25 -21.60 8.37
N PRO A 178 1.31 -22.44 8.49
CA PRO A 178 1.36 -23.49 9.51
C PRO A 178 1.28 -22.99 10.96
N GLN A 179 1.51 -21.69 11.21
CA GLN A 179 1.40 -21.07 12.53
C GLN A 179 0.00 -20.48 12.81
N GLY A 180 -1.00 -20.71 11.92
CA GLY A 180 -2.35 -20.18 12.07
C GLY A 180 -2.51 -18.69 11.77
N LEU A 181 -1.46 -18.03 11.31
CA LEU A 181 -1.47 -16.61 10.91
C LEU A 181 -1.88 -16.47 9.42
N PRO A 182 -2.24 -15.26 8.95
CA PRO A 182 -2.52 -15.05 7.52
C PRO A 182 -1.43 -15.64 6.61
N PHE A 183 -1.85 -16.32 5.53
CA PHE A 183 -0.94 -16.85 4.52
C PHE A 183 -0.14 -15.74 3.87
N ASP A 184 -0.82 -14.64 3.51
CA ASP A 184 -0.18 -13.46 2.93
C ASP A 184 0.80 -12.82 3.90
N SER A 185 2.01 -12.54 3.43
CA SER A 185 3.09 -12.00 4.27
C SER A 185 2.77 -10.60 4.77
N TRP A 186 2.09 -9.78 3.96
CA TRP A 186 1.79 -8.39 4.32
C TRP A 186 0.61 -8.30 5.30
N LEU A 187 -0.45 -9.05 5.09
CA LEU A 187 -1.54 -9.20 6.07
C LEU A 187 -1.03 -9.76 7.40
N ARG A 188 -0.05 -10.67 7.34
CA ARG A 188 0.60 -11.24 8.53
C ARG A 188 1.42 -10.22 9.30
N VAL A 189 2.11 -9.27 8.63
CA VAL A 189 2.81 -8.16 9.31
C VAL A 189 1.82 -7.32 10.09
N HIS A 190 0.71 -6.91 9.49
CA HIS A 190 -0.32 -6.13 10.16
C HIS A 190 -0.93 -6.89 11.35
N LYS A 191 -1.27 -8.17 11.17
CA LYS A 191 -1.82 -9.00 12.27
C LYS A 191 -0.87 -9.12 13.45
N ARG A 192 0.44 -9.30 13.20
CA ARG A 192 1.47 -9.36 14.25
C ARG A 192 1.66 -8.03 15.01
N LEU A 193 1.33 -6.93 14.38
CA LEU A 193 1.38 -5.58 14.97
C LEU A 193 0.05 -5.13 15.59
N GLY A 194 -0.90 -6.07 15.78
CA GLY A 194 -2.18 -5.81 16.42
C GLY A 194 -3.24 -5.21 15.50
N GLY A 195 -3.02 -5.25 14.17
CA GLY A 195 -4.02 -4.81 13.20
C GLY A 195 -5.18 -5.80 13.08
N ASP A 196 -6.40 -5.26 13.02
CA ASP A 196 -7.61 -6.01 12.78
C ASP A 196 -8.02 -5.91 11.32
N MET A 197 -8.20 -7.07 10.67
CA MET A 197 -8.78 -7.15 9.34
C MET A 197 -10.30 -6.96 9.48
N ILE A 198 -10.84 -5.91 8.88
CA ILE A 198 -12.26 -5.51 9.04
C ILE A 198 -13.12 -6.08 7.93
N SER A 199 -12.80 -5.74 6.69
CA SER A 199 -13.59 -6.09 5.50
C SER A 199 -12.74 -6.06 4.25
N ILE A 200 -13.32 -6.49 3.13
CA ILE A 200 -12.72 -6.32 1.80
C ILE A 200 -13.28 -5.05 1.19
N CYS A 201 -12.43 -4.23 0.61
CA CYS A 201 -12.81 -3.18 -0.32
C CYS A 201 -12.63 -3.71 -1.75
N HIS A 202 -13.76 -4.09 -2.37
CA HIS A 202 -13.74 -4.79 -3.65
C HIS A 202 -13.32 -3.93 -4.84
N LYS A 203 -13.40 -2.62 -4.69
CA LYS A 203 -13.17 -1.60 -5.72
C LYS A 203 -12.21 -0.54 -5.23
N SER A 204 -11.16 -0.97 -4.54
CA SER A 204 -10.21 -0.07 -3.88
C SER A 204 -9.59 0.95 -4.83
N MET A 205 -9.31 0.51 -6.05
CA MET A 205 -8.87 1.34 -7.18
C MET A 205 -9.56 0.85 -8.45
N ILE A 206 -9.92 1.77 -9.36
CA ILE A 206 -10.55 1.45 -10.64
C ILE A 206 -9.73 2.06 -11.76
N ILE A 207 -9.07 1.23 -12.56
CA ILE A 207 -8.15 1.65 -13.61
C ILE A 207 -8.76 1.34 -14.98
N PRO A 208 -9.41 2.32 -15.63
CA PRO A 208 -9.85 2.21 -17.01
C PRO A 208 -8.71 2.54 -17.97
N GLY A 209 -8.81 2.05 -19.20
CA GLY A 209 -7.94 2.42 -20.30
C GLY A 209 -8.49 1.88 -21.60
N THR A 210 -7.96 2.32 -22.72
CA THR A 210 -8.18 1.71 -24.04
C THR A 210 -7.45 0.37 -24.14
N VAL A 211 -7.82 -0.48 -25.08
CA VAL A 211 -7.12 -1.75 -25.31
C VAL A 211 -5.66 -1.52 -25.69
N GLY A 212 -5.37 -0.44 -26.45
CA GLY A 212 -4.02 -0.04 -26.80
C GLY A 212 -3.19 0.35 -25.57
N GLU A 213 -3.72 1.21 -24.69
CA GLU A 213 -3.05 1.59 -23.43
C GLU A 213 -2.77 0.37 -22.55
N TRP A 214 -3.72 -0.55 -22.42
CA TRP A 214 -3.50 -1.80 -21.70
C TRP A 214 -2.40 -2.67 -22.34
N GLY A 215 -2.30 -2.66 -23.69
CA GLY A 215 -1.19 -3.29 -24.40
C GLY A 215 0.16 -2.70 -24.01
N ASP A 216 0.25 -1.38 -24.00
CA ASP A 216 1.47 -0.64 -23.65
C ASP A 216 1.86 -0.84 -22.19
N TRP A 217 0.90 -0.74 -21.25
CA TRP A 217 1.15 -0.88 -19.81
C TRP A 217 1.56 -2.29 -19.39
N THR A 218 1.15 -3.30 -20.15
CA THR A 218 1.34 -4.71 -19.76
C THR A 218 2.31 -5.47 -20.65
N GLY A 219 2.61 -4.94 -21.83
CA GLY A 219 3.38 -5.62 -22.88
C GLY A 219 2.65 -6.84 -23.47
N GLN A 220 1.31 -6.93 -23.27
CA GLN A 220 0.50 -8.06 -23.75
C GLN A 220 -0.37 -7.65 -24.94
N SER A 221 -0.67 -8.61 -25.83
CA SER A 221 -1.66 -8.44 -26.89
C SER A 221 -3.01 -9.02 -26.45
N PHE A 222 -4.10 -8.36 -26.82
CA PHE A 222 -5.47 -8.75 -26.50
C PHE A 222 -6.23 -9.08 -27.80
N PRO A 223 -6.15 -10.33 -28.32
CA PRO A 223 -6.72 -10.67 -29.63
C PRO A 223 -8.24 -10.85 -29.61
N GLY A 224 -8.89 -10.79 -28.46
CA GLY A 224 -10.35 -10.94 -28.29
C GLY A 224 -10.83 -10.29 -27.02
N SER A 225 -12.14 -9.99 -26.96
CA SER A 225 -12.78 -9.58 -25.70
C SER A 225 -12.78 -10.71 -24.68
N GLY A 226 -12.54 -10.39 -23.39
CA GLY A 226 -12.53 -11.39 -22.34
C GLY A 226 -11.72 -10.96 -21.12
N ARG A 227 -11.52 -11.91 -20.19
CA ARG A 227 -10.77 -11.69 -18.95
C ARG A 227 -9.33 -12.21 -19.10
N TYR A 228 -8.37 -11.34 -18.82
CA TYR A 228 -6.95 -11.64 -18.98
C TYR A 228 -6.21 -11.56 -17.65
N ILE A 229 -5.30 -12.51 -17.41
CA ILE A 229 -4.37 -12.47 -16.30
C ILE A 229 -3.17 -11.60 -16.73
N VAL A 230 -2.93 -10.56 -15.94
CA VAL A 230 -1.81 -9.65 -16.14
C VAL A 230 -0.84 -9.81 -14.96
N PRO A 231 0.49 -9.81 -15.19
CA PRO A 231 1.46 -9.90 -14.12
C PRO A 231 1.23 -8.83 -13.04
N PHE A 232 1.27 -9.26 -11.78
CA PHE A 232 1.05 -8.44 -10.58
C PHE A 232 -0.39 -7.94 -10.33
N ALA A 233 -1.34 -8.11 -11.26
CA ALA A 233 -2.75 -7.82 -10.97
C ALA A 233 -3.32 -8.83 -9.97
N LEU A 234 -4.12 -8.35 -9.01
CA LEU A 234 -4.74 -9.22 -8.00
C LEU A 234 -5.97 -9.97 -8.53
N ASN A 235 -6.61 -9.40 -9.56
CA ASN A 235 -7.72 -9.96 -10.31
C ASN A 235 -7.41 -9.91 -11.82
N PRO A 236 -8.06 -10.74 -12.65
CA PRO A 236 -8.02 -10.55 -14.09
C PRO A 236 -8.56 -9.17 -14.49
N ILE A 237 -8.03 -8.61 -15.59
CA ILE A 237 -8.57 -7.43 -16.23
C ILE A 237 -9.66 -7.82 -17.24
N ASP A 238 -10.64 -6.97 -17.43
CA ASP A 238 -11.70 -7.15 -18.42
C ASP A 238 -11.36 -6.34 -19.68
N ILE A 239 -11.26 -7.00 -20.84
CA ILE A 239 -11.00 -6.39 -22.17
C ILE A 239 -12.26 -6.49 -23.03
N ASP A 240 -12.69 -5.37 -23.59
CA ASP A 240 -13.81 -5.25 -24.52
C ASP A 240 -13.31 -4.57 -25.81
N LEU A 241 -13.07 -5.34 -26.86
CA LEU A 241 -12.57 -4.82 -28.15
C LEU A 241 -13.61 -3.99 -28.87
N GLU A 242 -14.90 -4.30 -28.71
CA GLU A 242 -15.98 -3.57 -29.40
C GLU A 242 -16.09 -2.12 -28.89
N ARG A 243 -15.81 -1.92 -27.59
CA ARG A 243 -15.84 -0.61 -26.94
C ARG A 243 -14.46 0.02 -26.80
N ASP A 244 -13.41 -0.61 -27.35
CA ASP A 244 -12.01 -0.22 -27.12
C ASP A 244 -11.72 0.08 -25.65
N ARG A 245 -12.03 -0.87 -24.76
CA ARG A 245 -11.96 -0.67 -23.32
C ARG A 245 -11.29 -1.83 -22.61
N GLY A 246 -10.33 -1.49 -21.76
CA GLY A 246 -9.83 -2.37 -20.69
C GLY A 246 -10.21 -1.81 -19.32
N LEU A 247 -10.49 -2.69 -18.37
CA LEU A 247 -10.84 -2.31 -17.02
C LEU A 247 -10.18 -3.24 -16.01
N TYR A 248 -9.46 -2.65 -15.07
CA TYR A 248 -8.99 -3.33 -13.88
C TYR A 248 -9.70 -2.80 -12.64
N VAL A 249 -10.13 -3.72 -11.77
CA VAL A 249 -10.70 -3.40 -10.47
C VAL A 249 -9.86 -4.08 -9.40
N GLU A 250 -9.12 -3.27 -8.66
CA GLU A 250 -8.22 -3.73 -7.59
C GLU A 250 -8.98 -3.95 -6.29
N PRO A 251 -9.00 -5.18 -5.72
CA PRO A 251 -9.51 -5.41 -4.38
C PRO A 251 -8.39 -5.27 -3.35
N ASN A 252 -8.70 -4.65 -2.21
CA ASN A 252 -7.80 -4.61 -1.05
C ASN A 252 -8.53 -5.09 0.22
N VAL A 253 -7.83 -5.08 1.34
CA VAL A 253 -8.37 -5.51 2.64
C VAL A 253 -8.24 -4.36 3.63
N TRP A 254 -9.35 -3.90 4.17
CA TRP A 254 -9.33 -2.92 5.25
C TRP A 254 -8.71 -3.51 6.51
N VAL A 255 -7.64 -2.87 6.95
CA VAL A 255 -6.99 -3.15 8.23
C VAL A 255 -6.99 -1.91 9.09
N VAL A 256 -7.31 -2.05 10.36
CA VAL A 256 -7.32 -0.95 11.34
C VAL A 256 -6.38 -1.28 12.49
N HIS A 257 -5.54 -0.30 12.85
CA HIS A 257 -4.80 -0.30 14.10
C HIS A 257 -5.39 0.77 15.01
N HIS A 258 -5.76 0.38 16.22
CA HIS A 258 -6.12 1.30 17.29
C HIS A 258 -4.85 1.91 17.89
N VAL A 259 -4.75 3.22 17.88
CA VAL A 259 -3.60 3.95 18.41
C VAL A 259 -3.90 4.35 19.85
N THR A 260 -3.26 3.69 20.80
CA THR A 260 -3.35 4.10 22.21
C THR A 260 -2.58 5.42 22.35
N VAL A 261 -3.29 6.48 22.69
CA VAL A 261 -2.74 7.83 22.91
C VAL A 261 -2.19 7.93 24.34
#